data_85488d2bbb87195414356eb1203eb75c
#
_entry.id   85488d2bbb87195414356eb1203eb75c
#
_cell.length_a   1.000
_cell.length_b   1.000
_cell.length_c   1.000
_cell.angle_alpha   90.00
_cell.angle_beta   90.00
_cell.angle_gamma   90.00
#
_symmetry.space_group_name_H-M   'P 1'
#
loop_
_entity.id
_entity.type
_entity.pdbx_description
1 polymer ?
#
loop_
_entity_poly.entity_id
_entity_poly.type
_entity_poly.pdbx_seq_one_letter_code
_entity_poly.pdbx_strand_id
1 'polypeptide(L)'
;MDYFQLLLGIAAILLAIYFYYNSVYDTWKNRGVPGPKPSIFVGNFVDILLKRQAVATIVKNLYNEYKSEPVFGIYEGTSPILVINDLDLIKDVLIRDFSLFVDRGFKVLEKIEPLSQHLFLLEAKRWRPLRAKLSPIFTSGKLKEMFPLITECAGNLEKYLNNIVVKGVPVVECRDLAAKFTTDVIGSCAFGISTNALEDENSEFRRMGKQIFTPNLKQTIRESCRRLAPFLFSVVGYFLRMTEINNFFINLVRDTMEYRKTNNIARPDFIYQLMQLKEHPEKMENVELTDSLIAAQAFVFFIAGFETSSSTIAHALYELAQNQEIQDKLRQEIRDEYDKDGGTLTYEGIKGMKYLDKVFKETLRKYPILTVLNRQAMENYTFKGTKITIPKGTIVWVPVYGIQHDSNIYSDPEKFDPERFNEDAVAARHPMSYLSFGDGPRNCIGARFANYQSKVGLATILHNHKVDVCEKTKIPYEPDKEAFLLTLAGGVNLKITKAQC
;
A
#
# COMPACT_ATOMS: atom_id res chain seq x y z
N MET A 1 1.37 44.03 -34.82
CA MET A 1 2.50 43.42 -34.12
C MET A 1 3.29 42.65 -35.20
N ASP A 2 4.51 43.11 -35.51
CA ASP A 2 5.30 42.45 -36.54
C ASP A 2 5.61 41.03 -36.22
N TYR A 3 5.56 40.10 -37.20
CA TYR A 3 5.92 38.69 -37.03
C TYR A 3 7.28 38.53 -36.34
N PHE A 4 8.19 39.44 -36.54
CA PHE A 4 9.50 39.46 -35.90
C PHE A 4 9.40 39.72 -34.37
N GLN A 5 8.56 40.62 -33.92
CA GLN A 5 8.33 40.86 -32.51
C GLN A 5 7.66 39.68 -31.81
N LEU A 6 6.74 38.96 -32.50
CA LEU A 6 6.14 37.75 -32.03
C LEU A 6 7.18 36.64 -31.87
N LEU A 7 8.05 36.43 -32.85
CA LEU A 7 9.13 35.44 -32.80
C LEU A 7 10.14 35.74 -31.71
N LEU A 8 10.52 37.01 -31.51
CA LEU A 8 11.39 37.43 -30.41
C LEU A 8 10.74 37.13 -29.03
N GLY A 9 9.44 37.43 -28.92
CA GLY A 9 8.70 37.13 -27.71
C GLY A 9 8.65 35.63 -27.39
N ILE A 10 8.39 34.78 -28.39
CA ILE A 10 8.42 33.33 -28.24
C ILE A 10 9.83 32.85 -27.86
N ALA A 11 10.87 33.35 -28.54
CA ALA A 11 12.27 32.99 -28.22
C ALA A 11 12.64 33.38 -26.77
N ALA A 12 12.25 34.57 -26.31
CA ALA A 12 12.48 35.00 -24.94
C ALA A 12 11.77 34.10 -23.91
N ILE A 13 10.52 33.70 -24.18
CA ILE A 13 9.77 32.76 -23.32
C ILE A 13 10.46 31.40 -23.30
N LEU A 14 10.87 30.85 -24.44
CA LEU A 14 11.58 29.56 -24.50
C LEU A 14 12.90 29.60 -23.74
N LEU A 15 13.67 30.68 -23.87
CA LEU A 15 14.90 30.89 -23.11
C LEU A 15 14.62 30.99 -21.59
N ALA A 16 13.60 31.72 -21.20
CA ALA A 16 13.20 31.83 -19.79
C ALA A 16 12.80 30.46 -19.21
N ILE A 17 12.04 29.67 -19.96
CA ILE A 17 11.67 28.29 -19.60
C ILE A 17 12.93 27.44 -19.49
N TYR A 18 13.85 27.49 -20.44
CA TYR A 18 15.10 26.73 -20.43
C TYR A 18 15.97 27.07 -19.20
N PHE A 19 16.18 28.36 -18.91
CA PHE A 19 16.95 28.78 -17.74
C PHE A 19 16.27 28.40 -16.42
N TYR A 20 14.93 28.49 -16.35
CA TYR A 20 14.18 28.04 -15.19
C TYR A 20 14.39 26.55 -14.91
N TYR A 21 14.21 25.70 -15.94
CA TYR A 21 14.39 24.24 -15.77
C TYR A 21 15.85 23.88 -15.42
N ASN A 22 16.84 24.49 -16.06
CA ASN A 22 18.24 24.27 -15.73
C ASN A 22 18.54 24.66 -14.27
N SER A 23 18.06 25.80 -13.81
CA SER A 23 18.24 26.24 -12.41
C SER A 23 17.64 25.25 -11.42
N VAL A 24 16.44 24.72 -11.71
CA VAL A 24 15.79 23.72 -10.87
C VAL A 24 16.56 22.40 -10.89
N TYR A 25 16.99 21.93 -12.07
CA TYR A 25 17.67 20.65 -12.25
C TYR A 25 19.12 20.66 -11.79
N ASP A 26 19.73 21.81 -11.57
CA ASP A 26 21.02 21.91 -10.92
C ASP A 26 20.97 21.78 -9.38
N THR A 27 19.79 21.63 -8.79
CA THR A 27 19.59 21.54 -7.34
C THR A 27 20.45 20.47 -6.69
N TRP A 28 20.48 19.26 -7.24
CA TRP A 28 21.26 18.14 -6.70
C TRP A 28 22.75 18.28 -7.02
N LYS A 29 23.08 18.64 -8.24
CA LYS A 29 24.46 18.89 -8.68
C LYS A 29 25.14 19.94 -7.79
N ASN A 30 24.48 21.05 -7.50
CA ASN A 30 24.99 22.12 -6.65
C ASN A 30 25.18 21.70 -5.18
N ARG A 31 24.57 20.57 -4.77
CA ARG A 31 24.74 19.97 -3.43
C ARG A 31 25.69 18.78 -3.43
N GLY A 32 26.33 18.48 -4.55
CA GLY A 32 27.20 17.31 -4.69
C GLY A 32 26.46 15.97 -4.58
N VAL A 33 25.17 15.94 -4.86
CA VAL A 33 24.34 14.73 -4.86
C VAL A 33 24.27 14.18 -6.27
N PRO A 34 24.71 12.94 -6.53
CA PRO A 34 24.63 12.30 -7.84
C PRO A 34 23.17 11.99 -8.19
N GLY A 35 22.90 11.76 -9.47
CA GLY A 35 21.57 11.35 -9.92
C GLY A 35 21.44 11.36 -11.44
N PRO A 36 20.39 10.73 -11.97
CA PRO A 36 20.12 10.67 -13.40
C PRO A 36 19.73 12.04 -13.96
N LYS A 37 20.09 12.29 -15.21
CA LYS A 37 19.73 13.53 -15.88
C LYS A 37 18.20 13.61 -16.07
N PRO A 38 17.55 14.67 -15.57
CA PRO A 38 16.10 14.83 -15.74
C PRO A 38 15.72 15.28 -17.13
N SER A 39 14.54 14.85 -17.59
CA SER A 39 13.91 15.35 -18.81
C SER A 39 13.13 16.63 -18.51
N ILE A 40 13.14 17.58 -19.45
CA ILE A 40 12.39 18.84 -19.33
C ILE A 40 10.91 18.53 -19.11
N PHE A 41 10.23 19.29 -18.24
CA PHE A 41 8.85 19.21 -17.79
C PHE A 41 8.51 18.03 -16.87
N VAL A 42 9.07 16.83 -17.07
CA VAL A 42 8.63 15.58 -16.41
C VAL A 42 9.63 15.09 -15.36
N GLY A 43 10.89 15.54 -15.41
CA GLY A 43 11.95 15.02 -14.57
C GLY A 43 12.37 13.60 -14.96
N ASN A 44 12.46 12.68 -13.99
CA ASN A 44 12.91 11.31 -14.22
C ASN A 44 11.74 10.29 -14.41
N PHE A 45 10.51 10.78 -14.58
CA PHE A 45 9.31 9.94 -14.61
C PHE A 45 8.64 9.83 -16.00
N VAL A 46 9.39 10.10 -17.09
CA VAL A 46 8.89 10.00 -18.46
C VAL A 46 8.31 8.63 -18.77
N ASP A 47 9.01 7.57 -18.39
CA ASP A 47 8.59 6.19 -18.70
C ASP A 47 7.34 5.76 -17.90
N ILE A 48 7.14 6.32 -16.71
CA ILE A 48 5.90 6.13 -15.94
C ILE A 48 4.74 6.86 -16.63
N LEU A 49 4.94 8.13 -17.01
CA LEU A 49 3.91 8.93 -17.64
C LEU A 49 3.46 8.34 -18.99
N LEU A 50 4.42 7.79 -19.74
CA LEU A 50 4.17 7.13 -21.03
C LEU A 50 3.77 5.64 -20.86
N LYS A 51 3.59 5.16 -19.63
CA LYS A 51 3.24 3.76 -19.30
C LYS A 51 4.19 2.73 -19.92
N ARG A 52 5.47 3.08 -20.08
CA ARG A 52 6.51 2.19 -20.61
C ARG A 52 7.05 1.25 -19.55
N GLN A 53 7.22 1.75 -18.32
CA GLN A 53 7.73 1.00 -17.18
C GLN A 53 6.86 1.22 -15.93
N ALA A 54 6.80 0.18 -15.08
CA ALA A 54 6.17 0.29 -13.77
C ALA A 54 7.07 1.07 -12.79
N VAL A 55 6.47 1.71 -11.79
CA VAL A 55 7.21 2.44 -10.73
C VAL A 55 8.24 1.52 -10.05
N ALA A 56 7.85 0.27 -9.73
CA ALA A 56 8.74 -0.72 -9.13
C ALA A 56 10.02 -0.95 -9.95
N THR A 57 9.87 -1.11 -11.27
CA THR A 57 11.00 -1.34 -12.19
C THR A 57 11.95 -0.14 -12.20
N ILE A 58 11.41 1.07 -12.28
CA ILE A 58 12.23 2.29 -12.28
C ILE A 58 12.97 2.45 -10.95
N VAL A 59 12.27 2.24 -9.82
CA VAL A 59 12.89 2.32 -8.49
C VAL A 59 14.03 1.31 -8.34
N LYS A 60 13.83 0.05 -8.79
CA LYS A 60 14.88 -0.99 -8.76
C LYS A 60 16.07 -0.63 -9.65
N ASN A 61 15.81 -0.14 -10.86
CA ASN A 61 16.86 0.24 -11.80
C ASN A 61 17.71 1.40 -11.25
N LEU A 62 17.06 2.45 -10.77
CA LEU A 62 17.75 3.60 -10.16
C LEU A 62 18.52 3.21 -8.89
N TYR A 63 17.92 2.37 -8.03
CA TYR A 63 18.61 1.83 -6.87
C TYR A 63 19.91 1.11 -7.27
N ASN A 64 19.84 0.22 -8.25
CA ASN A 64 21.00 -0.54 -8.72
C ASN A 64 22.06 0.34 -9.39
N GLU A 65 21.65 1.35 -10.15
CA GLU A 65 22.57 2.30 -10.82
C GLU A 65 23.36 3.14 -9.82
N TYR A 66 22.68 3.58 -8.73
CA TYR A 66 23.31 4.43 -7.71
C TYR A 66 23.58 3.68 -6.39
N LYS A 67 23.71 2.37 -6.44
CA LYS A 67 23.83 1.51 -5.24
C LYS A 67 25.05 1.82 -4.38
N SER A 68 26.16 2.30 -4.98
CA SER A 68 27.39 2.70 -4.28
C SER A 68 27.26 4.03 -3.52
N GLU A 69 26.23 4.82 -3.86
CA GLU A 69 26.02 6.12 -3.27
C GLU A 69 25.07 6.02 -2.06
N PRO A 70 25.37 6.68 -0.93
CA PRO A 70 24.48 6.65 0.23
C PRO A 70 23.13 7.29 -0.06
N VAL A 71 23.10 8.27 -0.96
CA VAL A 71 21.91 8.95 -1.45
C VAL A 71 22.09 9.37 -2.91
N PHE A 72 21.00 9.51 -3.64
CA PHE A 72 20.99 10.12 -4.97
C PHE A 72 19.74 10.99 -5.17
N GLY A 73 19.80 11.91 -6.12
CA GLY A 73 18.76 12.87 -6.40
C GLY A 73 17.98 12.57 -7.68
N ILE A 74 16.66 12.66 -7.61
CA ILE A 74 15.77 12.58 -8.79
C ILE A 74 14.80 13.76 -8.79
N TYR A 75 14.01 13.88 -9.84
CA TYR A 75 13.01 14.94 -10.01
C TYR A 75 11.67 14.38 -10.47
N GLU A 76 10.59 14.75 -9.79
CA GLU A 76 9.22 14.58 -10.27
C GLU A 76 8.73 15.93 -10.78
N GLY A 77 8.61 16.09 -12.12
CA GLY A 77 8.45 17.40 -12.72
C GLY A 77 9.62 18.32 -12.33
N THR A 78 9.32 19.42 -11.63
CA THR A 78 10.30 20.35 -11.08
C THR A 78 10.61 20.11 -9.59
N SER A 79 9.98 19.13 -8.97
CA SER A 79 10.15 18.86 -7.54
C SER A 79 11.35 17.96 -7.30
N PRO A 80 12.38 18.41 -6.57
CA PRO A 80 13.53 17.57 -6.23
C PRO A 80 13.14 16.54 -5.17
N ILE A 81 13.57 15.29 -5.37
CA ILE A 81 13.39 14.16 -4.45
C ILE A 81 14.77 13.59 -4.14
N LEU A 82 15.05 13.37 -2.86
CA LEU A 82 16.23 12.63 -2.44
C LEU A 82 15.88 11.17 -2.20
N VAL A 83 16.61 10.25 -2.80
CA VAL A 83 16.49 8.82 -2.54
C VAL A 83 17.63 8.39 -1.63
N ILE A 84 17.34 7.65 -0.57
CA ILE A 84 18.31 7.16 0.40
C ILE A 84 18.53 5.67 0.18
N ASN A 85 19.78 5.27 -0.09
CA ASN A 85 20.19 3.86 -0.23
C ASN A 85 20.81 3.31 1.06
N ASP A 86 21.54 4.14 1.81
CA ASP A 86 22.20 3.72 3.04
C ASP A 86 21.19 3.38 4.14
N LEU A 87 21.31 2.17 4.70
CA LEU A 87 20.35 1.63 5.66
C LEU A 87 20.40 2.35 7.02
N ASP A 88 21.57 2.86 7.44
CA ASP A 88 21.70 3.64 8.66
C ASP A 88 21.04 5.02 8.51
N LEU A 89 21.21 5.68 7.36
CA LEU A 89 20.52 6.95 7.06
C LEU A 89 19.00 6.75 6.96
N ILE A 90 18.54 5.61 6.42
CA ILE A 90 17.11 5.24 6.43
C ILE A 90 16.59 5.11 7.86
N LYS A 91 17.38 4.45 8.74
CA LYS A 91 17.04 4.31 10.16
C LYS A 91 16.95 5.67 10.85
N ASP A 92 17.86 6.60 10.52
CA ASP A 92 17.80 7.96 11.03
C ASP A 92 16.49 8.65 10.64
N VAL A 93 16.15 8.66 9.37
CA VAL A 93 14.93 9.30 8.84
C VAL A 93 13.63 8.66 9.38
N LEU A 94 13.60 7.35 9.50
CA LEU A 94 12.37 6.65 9.90
C LEU A 94 12.18 6.58 11.42
N ILE A 95 13.26 6.57 12.20
CA ILE A 95 13.24 6.30 13.65
C ILE A 95 13.91 7.40 14.45
N ARG A 96 15.23 7.60 14.30
CA ARG A 96 16.01 8.45 15.21
C ARG A 96 15.62 9.92 15.11
N ASP A 97 15.62 10.47 13.90
CA ASP A 97 15.32 11.87 13.59
C ASP A 97 13.89 12.03 13.04
N PHE A 98 13.01 11.08 13.36
CA PHE A 98 11.63 11.02 12.86
C PHE A 98 10.87 12.33 13.06
N SER A 99 11.13 13.08 14.13
CA SER A 99 10.47 14.37 14.40
C SER A 99 10.69 15.40 13.28
N LEU A 100 11.79 15.28 12.54
CA LEU A 100 12.14 16.12 11.39
C LEU A 100 11.59 15.55 10.06
N PHE A 101 10.99 14.34 10.07
CA PHE A 101 10.50 13.64 8.88
C PHE A 101 9.08 13.08 9.07
N VAL A 102 8.26 13.75 9.88
CA VAL A 102 6.92 13.26 10.21
C VAL A 102 6.03 13.23 8.99
N ASP A 103 6.06 14.22 8.12
CA ASP A 103 5.16 14.35 6.99
C ASP A 103 5.58 13.47 5.81
N ARG A 104 4.60 13.16 4.94
CA ARG A 104 4.81 12.41 3.70
C ARG A 104 4.84 13.28 2.45
N GLY A 105 4.69 14.60 2.62
CA GLY A 105 4.71 15.56 1.51
C GLY A 105 3.41 15.66 0.71
N PHE A 106 2.35 15.02 1.15
CA PHE A 106 1.03 15.15 0.52
C PHE A 106 0.27 16.36 1.05
N LYS A 107 -0.38 17.10 0.15
CA LYS A 107 -1.28 18.19 0.53
C LYS A 107 -2.72 17.68 0.62
N VAL A 108 -3.34 17.87 1.77
CA VAL A 108 -4.76 17.57 2.00
C VAL A 108 -5.59 18.76 1.54
N LEU A 109 -6.53 18.54 0.62
CA LEU A 109 -7.43 19.56 0.07
C LEU A 109 -8.88 19.20 0.40
N GLU A 110 -9.29 19.44 1.64
CA GLU A 110 -10.57 19.00 2.22
C GLU A 110 -11.80 19.39 1.39
N LYS A 111 -11.81 20.62 0.84
CA LYS A 111 -12.93 21.11 0.02
C LYS A 111 -13.11 20.36 -1.31
N ILE A 112 -12.05 19.76 -1.81
CA ILE A 112 -12.03 19.06 -3.10
C ILE A 112 -12.08 17.56 -2.87
N GLU A 113 -11.37 17.08 -1.85
CA GLU A 113 -11.17 15.68 -1.50
C GLU A 113 -11.42 15.47 0.00
N PRO A 114 -12.69 15.47 0.45
CA PRO A 114 -12.99 15.35 1.88
C PRO A 114 -12.44 14.04 2.48
N LEU A 115 -12.41 12.95 1.71
CA LEU A 115 -11.83 11.67 2.16
C LEU A 115 -10.30 11.64 2.20
N SER A 116 -9.59 12.70 1.71
CA SER A 116 -8.13 12.78 1.83
C SER A 116 -7.65 13.10 3.26
N GLN A 117 -8.56 13.48 4.16
CA GLN A 117 -8.26 13.77 5.58
C GLN A 117 -8.00 12.51 6.41
N HIS A 118 -7.44 11.48 5.83
CA HIS A 118 -7.19 10.24 6.53
C HIS A 118 -5.75 10.13 7.05
N LEU A 119 -5.56 9.23 8.01
CA LEU A 119 -4.32 9.03 8.75
C LEU A 119 -3.06 8.87 7.87
N PHE A 120 -3.21 8.35 6.64
CA PHE A 120 -2.08 8.17 5.73
C PHE A 120 -1.57 9.52 5.16
N LEU A 121 -2.46 10.46 4.82
CA LEU A 121 -2.10 11.73 4.17
C LEU A 121 -1.96 12.92 5.13
N LEU A 122 -2.58 12.87 6.33
CA LEU A 122 -2.58 13.97 7.28
C LEU A 122 -1.17 14.45 7.65
N GLU A 123 -1.02 15.75 7.77
CA GLU A 123 0.18 16.42 8.26
C GLU A 123 0.42 16.16 9.77
N ALA A 124 1.64 16.34 10.22
CA ALA A 124 2.13 15.99 11.57
C ALA A 124 1.20 16.46 12.70
N LYS A 125 0.69 17.71 12.61
CA LYS A 125 -0.12 18.36 13.65
C LYS A 125 -1.43 17.61 13.92
N ARG A 126 -2.13 17.15 12.89
CA ARG A 126 -3.37 16.35 13.01
C ARG A 126 -3.10 14.85 13.08
N TRP A 127 -2.04 14.38 12.43
CA TRP A 127 -1.69 12.97 12.41
C TRP A 127 -1.33 12.42 13.79
N ARG A 128 -0.48 13.11 14.57
CA ARG A 128 0.01 12.60 15.87
C ARG A 128 -1.12 12.26 16.84
N PRO A 129 -2.04 13.20 17.17
CA PRO A 129 -3.14 12.91 18.10
C PRO A 129 -4.08 11.84 17.54
N LEU A 130 -4.42 11.87 16.26
CA LEU A 130 -5.28 10.87 15.64
C LEU A 130 -4.64 9.47 15.65
N ARG A 131 -3.36 9.36 15.30
CA ARG A 131 -2.59 8.11 15.36
C ARG A 131 -2.58 7.51 16.77
N ALA A 132 -2.35 8.33 17.80
CA ALA A 132 -2.34 7.89 19.17
C ALA A 132 -3.71 7.29 19.59
N LYS A 133 -4.81 7.91 19.18
CA LYS A 133 -6.18 7.45 19.52
C LYS A 133 -6.64 6.25 18.67
N LEU A 134 -6.16 6.10 17.43
CA LEU A 134 -6.51 4.96 16.60
C LEU A 134 -5.63 3.72 16.88
N SER A 135 -4.40 3.89 17.36
CA SER A 135 -3.48 2.76 17.60
C SER A 135 -4.03 1.67 18.55
N PRO A 136 -4.77 1.98 19.62
CA PRO A 136 -5.37 0.97 20.49
C PRO A 136 -6.34 0.01 19.80
N ILE A 137 -6.98 0.44 18.69
CA ILE A 137 -7.94 -0.36 17.92
C ILE A 137 -7.22 -1.54 17.21
N PHE A 138 -5.94 -1.39 16.90
CA PHE A 138 -5.12 -2.37 16.19
C PHE A 138 -4.22 -3.21 17.13
N THR A 139 -4.53 -3.23 18.43
CA THR A 139 -3.83 -4.09 19.40
C THR A 139 -4.22 -5.56 19.21
N SER A 140 -3.36 -6.46 19.70
CA SER A 140 -3.61 -7.91 19.64
C SER A 140 -4.91 -8.31 20.32
N GLY A 141 -5.29 -7.64 21.44
CA GLY A 141 -6.55 -7.89 22.13
C GLY A 141 -7.77 -7.55 21.26
N LYS A 142 -7.77 -6.36 20.63
CA LYS A 142 -8.86 -5.95 19.74
C LYS A 142 -8.93 -6.79 18.46
N LEU A 143 -7.79 -7.19 17.94
CA LEU A 143 -7.73 -8.10 16.80
C LEU A 143 -8.30 -9.50 17.16
N LYS A 144 -8.03 -10.00 18.38
CA LYS A 144 -8.62 -11.26 18.87
C LYS A 144 -10.16 -11.17 18.98
N GLU A 145 -10.69 -10.01 19.38
CA GLU A 145 -12.15 -9.76 19.39
C GLU A 145 -12.75 -9.76 17.97
N MET A 146 -12.02 -9.27 16.97
CA MET A 146 -12.45 -9.24 15.56
C MET A 146 -12.19 -10.56 14.81
N PHE A 147 -11.36 -11.45 15.34
CA PHE A 147 -10.95 -12.68 14.64
C PHE A 147 -12.12 -13.58 14.22
N PRO A 148 -13.17 -13.78 15.04
CA PRO A 148 -14.36 -14.54 14.59
C PRO A 148 -15.01 -14.00 13.33
N LEU A 149 -14.98 -12.67 13.10
CA LEU A 149 -15.52 -12.06 11.89
C LEU A 149 -14.67 -12.42 10.64
N ILE A 150 -13.34 -12.53 10.83
CA ILE A 150 -12.44 -12.93 9.75
C ILE A 150 -12.68 -14.40 9.40
N THR A 151 -12.86 -15.29 10.39
CA THR A 151 -13.09 -16.73 10.15
C THR A 151 -14.47 -17.01 9.59
N GLU A 152 -15.49 -16.21 9.90
CA GLU A 152 -16.79 -16.27 9.26
C GLU A 152 -16.67 -16.01 7.74
N CYS A 153 -15.96 -14.93 7.35
CA CYS A 153 -15.68 -14.63 5.96
C CYS A 153 -14.84 -15.73 5.28
N ALA A 154 -13.92 -16.36 6.03
CA ALA A 154 -13.12 -17.49 5.55
C ALA A 154 -13.99 -18.71 5.23
N GLY A 155 -15.00 -19.01 6.05
CA GLY A 155 -15.98 -20.04 5.77
C GLY A 155 -16.80 -19.79 4.48
N ASN A 156 -17.11 -18.53 4.19
CA ASN A 156 -17.76 -18.16 2.93
C ASN A 156 -16.79 -18.32 1.73
N LEU A 157 -15.52 -17.96 1.91
CA LEU A 157 -14.47 -18.19 0.89
C LEU A 157 -14.34 -19.68 0.57
N GLU A 158 -14.31 -20.54 1.57
CA GLU A 158 -14.21 -21.99 1.39
C GLU A 158 -15.42 -22.56 0.62
N LYS A 159 -16.65 -22.15 0.99
CA LYS A 159 -17.87 -22.51 0.27
C LYS A 159 -17.80 -22.08 -1.19
N TYR A 160 -17.38 -20.85 -1.44
CA TYR A 160 -17.22 -20.31 -2.80
C TYR A 160 -16.22 -21.15 -3.61
N LEU A 161 -15.05 -21.47 -3.04
CA LEU A 161 -14.02 -22.30 -3.70
C LEU A 161 -14.55 -23.69 -4.02
N ASN A 162 -15.20 -24.35 -3.08
CA ASN A 162 -15.81 -25.66 -3.32
C ASN A 162 -16.81 -25.61 -4.49
N ASN A 163 -17.65 -24.56 -4.57
CA ASN A 163 -18.64 -24.39 -5.63
C ASN A 163 -17.98 -24.21 -7.02
N ILE A 164 -16.91 -23.40 -7.13
CA ILE A 164 -16.25 -23.17 -8.44
C ILE A 164 -15.50 -24.42 -8.91
N VAL A 165 -14.91 -25.20 -7.99
CA VAL A 165 -14.24 -26.45 -8.33
C VAL A 165 -15.24 -27.50 -8.78
N VAL A 166 -16.39 -27.64 -8.09
CA VAL A 166 -17.48 -28.56 -8.50
C VAL A 166 -18.07 -28.19 -9.87
N LYS A 167 -18.21 -26.90 -10.16
CA LYS A 167 -18.70 -26.39 -11.46
C LYS A 167 -17.68 -26.55 -12.60
N GLY A 168 -16.49 -27.10 -12.34
CA GLY A 168 -15.44 -27.32 -13.34
C GLY A 168 -14.80 -26.04 -13.86
N VAL A 169 -14.72 -24.99 -13.04
CA VAL A 169 -14.01 -23.73 -13.35
C VAL A 169 -12.61 -23.79 -12.71
N PRO A 170 -11.63 -24.43 -13.37
CA PRO A 170 -10.35 -24.69 -12.72
C PRO A 170 -9.44 -23.47 -12.69
N VAL A 171 -9.62 -22.48 -13.58
CA VAL A 171 -8.75 -21.30 -13.68
C VAL A 171 -9.43 -20.10 -13.04
N VAL A 172 -8.78 -19.55 -12.04
CA VAL A 172 -9.28 -18.43 -11.22
C VAL A 172 -8.29 -17.29 -11.24
N GLU A 173 -8.77 -16.06 -11.38
CA GLU A 173 -7.97 -14.86 -11.11
C GLU A 173 -7.87 -14.67 -9.59
N CYS A 174 -6.73 -15.03 -9.02
CA CYS A 174 -6.54 -15.11 -7.57
C CYS A 174 -6.56 -13.75 -6.87
N ARG A 175 -6.19 -12.65 -7.54
CA ARG A 175 -6.29 -11.32 -6.96
C ARG A 175 -7.75 -10.88 -6.82
N ASP A 176 -8.62 -11.17 -7.82
CA ASP A 176 -10.05 -10.85 -7.72
C ASP A 176 -10.73 -11.70 -6.63
N LEU A 177 -10.39 -13.00 -6.57
CA LEU A 177 -10.86 -13.90 -5.51
C LEU A 177 -10.47 -13.38 -4.12
N ALA A 178 -9.18 -13.09 -3.94
CA ALA A 178 -8.68 -12.56 -2.66
C ALA A 178 -9.28 -11.19 -2.34
N ALA A 179 -9.53 -10.33 -3.35
CA ALA A 179 -10.13 -9.03 -3.16
C ALA A 179 -11.61 -9.12 -2.76
N LYS A 180 -12.36 -10.11 -3.25
CA LYS A 180 -13.72 -10.40 -2.78
C LYS A 180 -13.69 -10.79 -1.29
N PHE A 181 -12.83 -11.73 -0.92
CA PHE A 181 -12.65 -12.14 0.48
C PHE A 181 -12.24 -10.98 1.38
N THR A 182 -11.21 -10.22 1.01
CA THR A 182 -10.73 -9.11 1.84
C THR A 182 -11.73 -7.95 1.92
N THR A 183 -12.57 -7.76 0.90
CA THR A 183 -13.69 -6.82 0.93
C THR A 183 -14.73 -7.24 1.98
N ASP A 184 -15.10 -8.53 2.02
CA ASP A 184 -16.04 -9.05 3.03
C ASP A 184 -15.48 -8.92 4.45
N VAL A 185 -14.19 -9.25 4.63
CA VAL A 185 -13.51 -9.08 5.93
C VAL A 185 -13.52 -7.62 6.38
N ILE A 186 -13.15 -6.68 5.50
CA ILE A 186 -13.15 -5.25 5.84
C ILE A 186 -14.58 -4.74 6.07
N GLY A 187 -15.55 -5.16 5.25
CA GLY A 187 -16.97 -4.83 5.45
C GLY A 187 -17.46 -5.21 6.85
N SER A 188 -17.14 -6.43 7.26
CA SER A 188 -17.50 -6.94 8.58
C SER A 188 -16.74 -6.26 9.72
N CYS A 189 -15.40 -6.20 9.64
CA CYS A 189 -14.54 -5.71 10.73
C CYS A 189 -14.51 -4.18 10.86
N ALA A 190 -14.66 -3.44 9.74
CA ALA A 190 -14.62 -1.98 9.76
C ALA A 190 -16.01 -1.38 9.93
N PHE A 191 -16.95 -1.80 9.09
CA PHE A 191 -18.27 -1.18 8.98
C PHE A 191 -19.38 -1.97 9.68
N GLY A 192 -19.12 -3.23 10.01
CA GLY A 192 -20.10 -4.12 10.65
C GLY A 192 -21.25 -4.49 9.73
N ILE A 193 -20.99 -4.59 8.45
CA ILE A 193 -21.95 -4.93 7.40
C ILE A 193 -21.49 -6.15 6.61
N SER A 194 -22.46 -6.90 6.08
CA SER A 194 -22.20 -7.96 5.11
C SER A 194 -22.11 -7.34 3.72
N THR A 195 -20.97 -7.45 3.07
CA THR A 195 -20.76 -6.91 1.71
C THR A 195 -21.08 -7.92 0.62
N ASN A 196 -21.12 -9.21 0.99
CA ASN A 196 -21.38 -10.37 0.10
C ASN A 196 -20.59 -10.34 -1.21
N ALA A 197 -19.35 -9.81 -1.17
CA ALA A 197 -18.56 -9.60 -2.36
C ALA A 197 -18.11 -10.91 -3.04
N LEU A 198 -18.13 -12.03 -2.32
CA LEU A 198 -17.89 -13.38 -2.88
C LEU A 198 -19.09 -13.87 -3.70
N GLU A 199 -20.30 -13.61 -3.29
CA GLU A 199 -21.54 -14.13 -3.91
C GLU A 199 -22.13 -13.16 -4.92
N ASP A 200 -22.07 -11.84 -4.64
CA ASP A 200 -22.60 -10.79 -5.51
C ASP A 200 -21.49 -10.07 -6.27
N GLU A 201 -21.37 -10.35 -7.57
CA GLU A 201 -20.43 -9.69 -8.47
C GLU A 201 -20.69 -8.17 -8.61
N ASN A 202 -21.92 -7.73 -8.34
CA ASN A 202 -22.34 -6.33 -8.37
C ASN A 202 -22.31 -5.65 -7.00
N SER A 203 -21.72 -6.30 -5.98
CA SER A 203 -21.55 -5.70 -4.66
C SER A 203 -21.03 -4.26 -4.78
N GLU A 204 -21.78 -3.31 -4.22
CA GLU A 204 -21.46 -1.88 -4.33
C GLU A 204 -20.10 -1.56 -3.72
N PHE A 205 -19.74 -2.22 -2.62
CA PHE A 205 -18.40 -2.11 -2.04
C PHE A 205 -17.31 -2.55 -2.99
N ARG A 206 -17.51 -3.69 -3.67
CA ARG A 206 -16.54 -4.18 -4.64
C ARG A 206 -16.42 -3.26 -5.84
N ARG A 207 -17.56 -2.72 -6.32
CA ARG A 207 -17.60 -1.74 -7.41
C ARG A 207 -16.84 -0.47 -7.03
N MET A 208 -17.08 0.10 -5.84
CA MET A 208 -16.35 1.27 -5.34
C MET A 208 -14.86 0.98 -5.19
N GLY A 209 -14.50 -0.17 -4.65
CA GLY A 209 -13.09 -0.60 -4.53
C GLY A 209 -12.39 -0.67 -5.90
N LYS A 210 -13.00 -1.31 -6.89
CA LYS A 210 -12.47 -1.36 -8.26
C LYS A 210 -12.29 0.05 -8.85
N GLN A 211 -13.29 0.92 -8.68
CA GLN A 211 -13.26 2.27 -9.24
C GLN A 211 -12.12 3.14 -8.67
N ILE A 212 -11.73 2.91 -7.41
CA ILE A 212 -10.62 3.66 -6.78
C ILE A 212 -9.27 3.29 -7.42
N PHE A 213 -9.04 2.00 -7.71
CA PHE A 213 -7.76 1.50 -8.20
C PHE A 213 -7.69 1.31 -9.72
N THR A 214 -8.81 1.41 -10.44
CA THR A 214 -8.85 1.34 -11.90
C THR A 214 -8.89 2.75 -12.47
N PRO A 215 -7.77 3.27 -13.00
CA PRO A 215 -7.71 4.63 -13.49
C PRO A 215 -8.62 4.81 -14.71
N ASN A 216 -9.43 5.86 -14.68
CA ASN A 216 -10.17 6.35 -15.84
C ASN A 216 -9.55 7.66 -16.33
N LEU A 217 -9.97 8.15 -17.51
CA LEU A 217 -9.43 9.37 -18.11
C LEU A 217 -9.50 10.57 -17.14
N LYS A 218 -10.62 10.71 -16.41
CA LYS A 218 -10.83 11.79 -15.43
C LYS A 218 -9.79 11.72 -14.31
N GLN A 219 -9.55 10.53 -13.76
CA GLN A 219 -8.54 10.31 -12.71
C GLN A 219 -7.12 10.52 -13.27
N THR A 220 -6.84 10.05 -14.47
CA THR A 220 -5.53 10.23 -15.12
C THR A 220 -5.21 11.71 -15.32
N ILE A 221 -6.14 12.52 -15.85
CA ILE A 221 -5.97 13.98 -15.99
C ILE A 221 -5.74 14.63 -14.63
N ARG A 222 -6.54 14.27 -13.64
CA ARG A 222 -6.47 14.80 -12.29
C ARG A 222 -5.11 14.52 -11.65
N GLU A 223 -4.64 13.28 -11.67
CA GLU A 223 -3.35 12.90 -11.06
C GLU A 223 -2.16 13.47 -11.85
N SER A 224 -2.25 13.55 -13.17
CA SER A 224 -1.23 14.23 -13.99
C SER A 224 -1.15 15.72 -13.64
N CYS A 225 -2.29 16.39 -13.47
CA CYS A 225 -2.31 17.79 -13.03
C CYS A 225 -1.70 17.95 -11.63
N ARG A 226 -2.03 17.06 -10.69
CA ARG A 226 -1.45 17.07 -9.34
C ARG A 226 0.07 16.97 -9.33
N ARG A 227 0.64 16.15 -10.21
CA ARG A 227 2.08 15.90 -10.30
C ARG A 227 2.83 16.97 -11.07
N LEU A 228 2.32 17.35 -12.24
CA LEU A 228 3.04 18.23 -13.18
C LEU A 228 2.72 19.72 -12.97
N ALA A 229 1.53 20.04 -12.52
CA ALA A 229 1.07 21.42 -12.32
C ALA A 229 0.27 21.56 -11.01
N PRO A 230 0.89 21.34 -9.84
CA PRO A 230 0.18 21.30 -8.55
C PRO A 230 -0.51 22.64 -8.21
N PHE A 231 -0.08 23.75 -8.78
CA PHE A 231 -0.73 25.06 -8.62
C PHE A 231 -2.10 25.13 -9.33
N LEU A 232 -2.31 24.37 -10.40
CA LEU A 232 -3.60 24.27 -11.10
C LEU A 232 -4.53 23.23 -10.47
N PHE A 233 -4.01 22.36 -9.62
CA PHE A 233 -4.79 21.24 -9.10
C PHE A 233 -6.01 21.69 -8.28
N SER A 234 -5.94 22.81 -7.59
CA SER A 234 -7.10 23.36 -6.86
C SER A 234 -8.29 23.68 -7.78
N VAL A 235 -8.02 24.11 -9.00
CA VAL A 235 -9.05 24.40 -10.01
C VAL A 235 -9.50 23.11 -10.71
N VAL A 236 -8.56 22.38 -11.29
CA VAL A 236 -8.84 21.14 -12.04
C VAL A 236 -9.52 20.10 -11.13
N GLY A 237 -9.01 19.89 -9.91
CA GLY A 237 -9.57 18.98 -8.93
C GLY A 237 -11.00 19.36 -8.50
N TYR A 238 -11.33 20.66 -8.48
CA TYR A 238 -12.68 21.13 -8.19
C TYR A 238 -13.69 20.66 -9.27
N PHE A 239 -13.36 20.81 -10.55
CA PHE A 239 -14.21 20.35 -11.65
C PHE A 239 -14.21 18.82 -11.84
N LEU A 240 -13.12 18.16 -11.47
CA LEU A 240 -12.96 16.71 -11.61
C LEU A 240 -13.09 15.97 -10.27
N ARG A 241 -14.03 16.37 -9.41
CA ARG A 241 -14.26 15.71 -8.11
C ARG A 241 -14.68 14.25 -8.26
N MET A 242 -14.26 13.41 -7.31
CA MET A 242 -14.69 12.02 -7.18
C MET A 242 -15.99 11.94 -6.34
N THR A 243 -17.04 12.60 -6.82
CA THR A 243 -18.27 12.83 -6.05
C THR A 243 -18.97 11.53 -5.64
N GLU A 244 -19.03 10.53 -6.54
CA GLU A 244 -19.66 9.24 -6.26
C GLU A 244 -19.00 8.51 -5.09
N ILE A 245 -17.67 8.37 -5.12
CA ILE A 245 -16.89 7.72 -4.06
C ILE A 245 -17.01 8.48 -2.74
N ASN A 246 -16.89 9.81 -2.81
CA ASN A 246 -16.97 10.65 -1.61
C ASN A 246 -18.35 10.51 -0.94
N ASN A 247 -19.43 10.63 -1.71
CA ASN A 247 -20.80 10.53 -1.19
C ASN A 247 -21.07 9.13 -0.65
N PHE A 248 -20.63 8.08 -1.36
CA PHE A 248 -20.83 6.72 -0.90
C PHE A 248 -20.24 6.50 0.51
N PHE A 249 -18.97 6.78 0.71
CA PHE A 249 -18.34 6.53 2.02
C PHE A 249 -18.80 7.47 3.12
N ILE A 250 -19.06 8.76 2.81
CA ILE A 250 -19.55 9.71 3.81
C ILE A 250 -20.96 9.32 4.27
N ASN A 251 -21.87 9.01 3.34
CA ASN A 251 -23.22 8.60 3.65
C ASN A 251 -23.23 7.29 4.41
N LEU A 252 -22.50 6.28 3.93
CA LEU A 252 -22.40 4.98 4.58
C LEU A 252 -22.01 5.09 6.06
N VAL A 253 -20.96 5.86 6.34
CA VAL A 253 -20.47 6.02 7.72
C VAL A 253 -21.51 6.77 8.56
N ARG A 254 -22.05 7.87 8.05
CA ARG A 254 -23.10 8.65 8.74
C ARG A 254 -24.33 7.77 9.05
N ASP A 255 -24.85 7.09 8.05
CA ASP A 255 -26.07 6.28 8.18
C ASP A 255 -25.84 5.09 9.12
N THR A 256 -24.65 4.47 9.08
CA THR A 256 -24.26 3.41 10.02
C THR A 256 -24.19 3.91 11.46
N MET A 257 -23.57 5.07 11.68
CA MET A 257 -23.46 5.67 13.01
C MET A 257 -24.83 6.06 13.56
N GLU A 258 -25.68 6.67 12.76
CA GLU A 258 -27.05 7.06 13.13
C GLU A 258 -27.90 5.84 13.45
N TYR A 259 -27.88 4.81 12.60
CA TYR A 259 -28.58 3.55 12.84
C TYR A 259 -28.18 2.88 14.18
N ARG A 260 -26.87 2.82 14.45
CA ARG A 260 -26.36 2.23 15.71
C ARG A 260 -26.75 3.02 16.94
N LYS A 261 -26.70 4.35 16.84
CA LYS A 261 -27.09 5.24 17.95
C LYS A 261 -28.58 5.08 18.25
N THR A 262 -29.44 5.08 17.23
CA THR A 262 -30.90 4.94 17.37
C THR A 262 -31.28 3.58 17.96
N ASN A 263 -30.57 2.51 17.57
CA ASN A 263 -30.91 1.14 18.00
C ASN A 263 -30.05 0.63 19.17
N ASN A 264 -29.21 1.48 19.78
CA ASN A 264 -28.31 1.12 20.87
C ASN A 264 -27.39 -0.08 20.57
N ILE A 265 -26.85 -0.16 19.33
CA ILE A 265 -26.01 -1.27 18.88
C ILE A 265 -24.56 -1.01 19.26
N ALA A 266 -24.01 -1.86 20.14
CA ALA A 266 -22.60 -1.93 20.46
C ALA A 266 -21.98 -3.14 19.74
N ARG A 267 -21.04 -2.90 18.81
CA ARG A 267 -20.31 -3.94 18.08
C ARG A 267 -18.83 -3.62 18.15
N PRO A 268 -17.94 -4.57 18.48
CA PRO A 268 -16.49 -4.33 18.63
C PRO A 268 -15.80 -4.21 17.27
N ASP A 269 -16.18 -3.18 16.50
CA ASP A 269 -15.60 -2.88 15.17
C ASP A 269 -15.02 -1.45 15.10
N PHE A 270 -14.43 -1.11 13.94
CA PHE A 270 -13.73 0.16 13.78
C PHE A 270 -14.65 1.38 13.86
N ILE A 271 -15.85 1.33 13.26
CA ILE A 271 -16.83 2.44 13.34
C ILE A 271 -17.27 2.67 14.79
N TYR A 272 -17.51 1.64 15.58
CA TYR A 272 -17.87 1.79 16.99
C TYR A 272 -16.78 2.55 17.77
N GLN A 273 -15.52 2.25 17.51
CA GLN A 273 -14.41 2.96 18.15
C GLN A 273 -14.35 4.43 17.71
N LEU A 274 -14.64 4.73 16.44
CA LEU A 274 -14.72 6.12 15.95
C LEU A 274 -15.91 6.87 16.58
N MET A 275 -17.06 6.20 16.80
CA MET A 275 -18.20 6.76 17.51
C MET A 275 -17.83 7.14 18.96
N GLN A 276 -17.15 6.24 19.67
CA GLN A 276 -16.67 6.51 21.04
C GLN A 276 -15.70 7.71 21.10
N LEU A 277 -14.83 7.87 20.08
CA LEU A 277 -13.96 9.04 20.00
C LEU A 277 -14.74 10.33 19.73
N LYS A 278 -15.81 10.27 18.93
CA LYS A 278 -16.68 11.42 18.63
C LYS A 278 -17.50 11.88 19.86
N GLU A 279 -17.93 10.93 20.70
CA GLU A 279 -18.69 11.20 21.94
C GLU A 279 -17.79 11.79 23.04
N HIS A 280 -16.46 11.62 22.92
CA HIS A 280 -15.47 12.09 23.87
C HIS A 280 -14.47 13.05 23.22
N PRO A 281 -14.89 14.22 22.70
CA PRO A 281 -14.03 15.15 21.98
C PRO A 281 -12.88 15.69 22.82
N GLU A 282 -13.02 15.75 24.15
CA GLU A 282 -11.97 16.12 25.09
C GLU A 282 -10.71 15.24 25.00
N LYS A 283 -10.86 14.04 24.47
CA LYS A 283 -9.74 13.12 24.22
C LYS A 283 -8.93 13.46 22.96
N MET A 284 -9.40 14.40 22.15
CA MET A 284 -8.83 14.78 20.85
C MET A 284 -8.32 16.21 20.87
N GLU A 285 -7.23 16.46 21.59
CA GLU A 285 -6.58 17.77 21.62
C GLU A 285 -6.30 18.27 20.18
N ASN A 286 -6.80 19.45 19.84
CA ASN A 286 -6.58 20.17 18.58
C ASN A 286 -7.06 19.48 17.28
N VAL A 287 -7.91 18.45 17.35
CA VAL A 287 -8.50 17.79 16.17
C VAL A 287 -10.02 17.71 16.35
N GLU A 288 -10.75 18.48 15.55
CA GLU A 288 -12.21 18.38 15.48
C GLU A 288 -12.59 17.12 14.68
N LEU A 289 -13.36 16.21 15.30
CA LEU A 289 -13.86 14.99 14.68
C LEU A 289 -15.14 15.27 13.88
N THR A 290 -14.99 15.90 12.72
CA THR A 290 -16.08 16.09 11.77
C THR A 290 -16.52 14.76 11.16
N ASP A 291 -17.76 14.69 10.64
CA ASP A 291 -18.27 13.47 9.97
C ASP A 291 -17.40 13.10 8.76
N SER A 292 -16.90 14.09 8.01
CA SER A 292 -15.99 13.85 6.89
C SER A 292 -14.63 13.32 7.33
N LEU A 293 -14.08 13.79 8.47
CA LEU A 293 -12.84 13.25 9.03
C LEU A 293 -13.00 11.79 9.49
N ILE A 294 -14.13 11.48 10.14
CA ILE A 294 -14.46 10.12 10.57
C ILE A 294 -14.64 9.22 9.35
N ALA A 295 -15.41 9.66 8.35
CA ALA A 295 -15.61 8.93 7.10
C ALA A 295 -14.27 8.70 6.37
N ALA A 296 -13.34 9.67 6.40
CA ALA A 296 -12.03 9.51 5.82
C ALA A 296 -11.19 8.42 6.52
N GLN A 297 -11.33 8.23 7.85
CA GLN A 297 -10.64 7.13 8.53
C GLN A 297 -11.23 5.78 8.15
N ALA A 298 -12.55 5.66 8.08
CA ALA A 298 -13.21 4.43 7.64
C ALA A 298 -12.87 4.11 6.18
N PHE A 299 -12.84 5.12 5.32
CA PHE A 299 -12.41 5.01 3.92
C PHE A 299 -10.97 4.48 3.79
N VAL A 300 -9.99 5.06 4.52
CA VAL A 300 -8.61 4.58 4.42
C VAL A 300 -8.45 3.18 4.98
N PHE A 301 -9.21 2.80 6.00
CA PHE A 301 -9.20 1.44 6.50
C PHE A 301 -9.71 0.46 5.45
N PHE A 302 -10.77 0.84 4.72
CA PHE A 302 -11.29 0.06 3.60
C PHE A 302 -10.23 -0.10 2.50
N ILE A 303 -9.77 1.01 1.89
CA ILE A 303 -8.87 0.94 0.72
C ILE A 303 -7.52 0.28 1.03
N ALA A 304 -6.99 0.55 2.23
CA ALA A 304 -5.72 -0.03 2.65
C ALA A 304 -5.88 -1.53 3.00
N GLY A 305 -7.01 -1.92 3.58
CA GLY A 305 -7.20 -3.28 4.09
C GLY A 305 -7.55 -4.30 3.01
N PHE A 306 -8.35 -3.94 1.98
CA PHE A 306 -8.73 -4.93 0.98
C PHE A 306 -7.66 -5.10 -0.10
N GLU A 307 -7.18 -4.03 -0.74
CA GLU A 307 -6.33 -4.12 -1.93
C GLU A 307 -4.91 -4.62 -1.60
N THR A 308 -4.33 -4.16 -0.49
CA THR A 308 -2.97 -4.59 -0.13
C THR A 308 -2.93 -6.06 0.30
N SER A 309 -3.92 -6.51 1.07
CA SER A 309 -3.99 -7.88 1.54
C SER A 309 -4.36 -8.86 0.42
N SER A 310 -5.28 -8.48 -0.50
CA SER A 310 -5.62 -9.30 -1.66
C SER A 310 -4.43 -9.48 -2.61
N SER A 311 -3.68 -8.42 -2.87
CA SER A 311 -2.45 -8.51 -3.66
C SER A 311 -1.40 -9.39 -2.98
N THR A 312 -1.27 -9.30 -1.64
CA THR A 312 -0.35 -10.16 -0.88
C THR A 312 -0.74 -11.64 -0.98
N ILE A 313 -2.02 -11.97 -0.81
CA ILE A 313 -2.54 -13.34 -0.97
C ILE A 313 -2.28 -13.83 -2.39
N ALA A 314 -2.59 -13.02 -3.40
CA ALA A 314 -2.38 -13.39 -4.80
C ALA A 314 -0.91 -13.65 -5.13
N HIS A 315 0.01 -12.80 -4.66
CA HIS A 315 1.46 -13.00 -4.86
C HIS A 315 1.97 -14.25 -4.15
N ALA A 316 1.47 -14.55 -2.94
CA ALA A 316 1.81 -15.79 -2.25
C ALA A 316 1.36 -17.02 -3.05
N LEU A 317 0.12 -17.03 -3.53
CA LEU A 317 -0.40 -18.11 -4.35
C LEU A 317 0.36 -18.25 -5.68
N TYR A 318 0.78 -17.13 -6.30
CA TYR A 318 1.60 -17.11 -7.51
C TYR A 318 2.95 -17.81 -7.30
N GLU A 319 3.62 -17.54 -6.20
CA GLU A 319 4.90 -18.21 -5.87
C GLU A 319 4.68 -19.69 -5.48
N LEU A 320 3.66 -19.97 -4.69
CA LEU A 320 3.35 -21.33 -4.26
C LEU A 320 2.95 -22.23 -5.45
N ALA A 321 2.29 -21.68 -6.46
CA ALA A 321 1.95 -22.42 -7.68
C ALA A 321 3.20 -22.84 -8.48
N GLN A 322 4.28 -22.07 -8.41
CA GLN A 322 5.55 -22.34 -9.06
C GLN A 322 6.50 -23.19 -8.21
N ASN A 323 6.30 -23.22 -6.88
CA ASN A 323 7.17 -23.88 -5.91
C ASN A 323 6.38 -24.93 -5.12
N GLN A 324 6.10 -26.09 -5.76
CA GLN A 324 5.20 -27.10 -5.21
C GLN A 324 5.69 -27.68 -3.89
N GLU A 325 7.02 -27.86 -3.69
CA GLU A 325 7.60 -28.34 -2.43
C GLU A 325 7.31 -27.38 -1.26
N ILE A 326 7.41 -26.07 -1.52
CA ILE A 326 7.08 -25.03 -0.54
C ILE A 326 5.58 -25.06 -0.25
N GLN A 327 4.75 -25.23 -1.28
CA GLN A 327 3.31 -25.33 -1.13
C GLN A 327 2.92 -26.54 -0.29
N ASP A 328 3.48 -27.73 -0.58
CA ASP A 328 3.15 -28.96 0.13
C ASP A 328 3.60 -28.91 1.60
N LYS A 329 4.79 -28.37 1.88
CA LYS A 329 5.26 -28.11 3.25
C LYS A 329 4.33 -27.17 4.01
N LEU A 330 3.88 -26.09 3.38
CA LEU A 330 2.94 -25.15 3.98
C LEU A 330 1.57 -25.79 4.22
N ARG A 331 1.07 -26.55 3.27
CA ARG A 331 -0.20 -27.27 3.39
C ARG A 331 -0.18 -28.30 4.52
N GLN A 332 0.96 -28.97 4.75
CA GLN A 332 1.10 -29.90 5.87
C GLN A 332 0.98 -29.15 7.21
N GLU A 333 1.69 -28.00 7.40
CA GLU A 333 1.56 -27.19 8.61
C GLU A 333 0.11 -26.73 8.84
N ILE A 334 -0.58 -26.31 7.77
CA ILE A 334 -1.99 -25.88 7.84
C ILE A 334 -2.89 -27.04 8.29
N ARG A 335 -2.75 -28.23 7.72
CA ARG A 335 -3.54 -29.42 8.11
C ARG A 335 -3.31 -29.79 9.56
N ASP A 336 -2.03 -29.88 9.96
CA ASP A 336 -1.65 -30.23 11.32
C ASP A 336 -2.29 -29.27 12.34
N GLU A 337 -2.42 -27.99 11.99
CA GLU A 337 -3.05 -27.01 12.87
C GLU A 337 -4.58 -27.10 12.89
N TYR A 338 -5.22 -27.36 11.73
CA TYR A 338 -6.66 -27.61 11.68
C TYR A 338 -7.03 -28.85 12.53
N ASP A 339 -6.23 -29.93 12.43
CA ASP A 339 -6.47 -31.17 13.17
C ASP A 339 -6.36 -30.96 14.69
N LYS A 340 -5.42 -30.12 15.14
CA LYS A 340 -5.27 -29.77 16.57
C LYS A 340 -6.48 -29.00 17.12
N ASP A 341 -7.02 -28.09 16.31
CA ASP A 341 -8.08 -27.16 16.70
C ASP A 341 -9.49 -27.67 16.35
N GLY A 342 -9.65 -28.99 16.12
CA GLY A 342 -10.96 -29.61 15.84
C GLY A 342 -11.57 -29.18 14.51
N GLY A 343 -10.77 -28.91 13.48
CA GLY A 343 -11.20 -28.55 12.14
C GLY A 343 -11.52 -27.05 11.96
N THR A 344 -11.08 -26.18 12.86
CA THR A 344 -11.32 -24.74 12.78
C THR A 344 -10.04 -23.94 12.92
N LEU A 345 -9.97 -22.78 12.29
CA LEU A 345 -8.87 -21.84 12.49
C LEU A 345 -9.08 -21.01 13.75
N THR A 346 -8.08 -21.03 14.63
CA THR A 346 -8.06 -20.18 15.82
C THR A 346 -7.05 -19.04 15.71
N TYR A 347 -7.22 -18.01 16.51
CA TYR A 347 -6.27 -16.88 16.57
C TYR A 347 -4.88 -17.37 16.98
N GLU A 348 -4.80 -18.25 17.97
CA GLU A 348 -3.52 -18.81 18.45
C GLU A 348 -2.92 -19.79 17.42
N GLY A 349 -3.76 -20.56 16.70
CA GLY A 349 -3.32 -21.46 15.63
C GLY A 349 -2.64 -20.67 14.51
N ILE A 350 -3.27 -19.61 13.97
CA ILE A 350 -2.64 -18.75 12.96
C ILE A 350 -1.33 -18.15 13.45
N LYS A 351 -1.26 -17.78 14.73
CA LYS A 351 -0.01 -17.28 15.36
C LYS A 351 1.06 -18.36 15.46
N GLY A 352 0.65 -19.60 15.69
CA GLY A 352 1.52 -20.77 15.85
C GLY A 352 2.18 -21.26 14.57
N MET A 353 1.54 -21.04 13.41
CA MET A 353 2.04 -21.48 12.10
C MET A 353 3.29 -20.68 11.68
N LYS A 354 4.46 -21.21 12.01
CA LYS A 354 5.74 -20.54 11.77
C LYS A 354 6.13 -20.53 10.29
N TYR A 355 5.82 -21.60 9.55
CA TYR A 355 6.16 -21.66 8.14
C TYR A 355 5.25 -20.74 7.30
N LEU A 356 3.97 -20.66 7.62
CA LEU A 356 3.05 -19.68 7.05
C LEU A 356 3.54 -18.24 7.27
N ASP A 357 4.10 -17.96 8.44
CA ASP A 357 4.69 -16.63 8.73
C ASP A 357 5.91 -16.34 7.84
N LYS A 358 6.78 -17.34 7.63
CA LYS A 358 7.93 -17.20 6.72
C LYS A 358 7.50 -17.00 5.27
N VAL A 359 6.51 -17.77 4.78
CA VAL A 359 5.93 -17.63 3.43
C VAL A 359 5.33 -16.23 3.25
N PHE A 360 4.56 -15.75 4.22
CA PHE A 360 3.96 -14.42 4.20
C PHE A 360 5.03 -13.32 4.15
N LYS A 361 6.08 -13.42 4.97
CA LYS A 361 7.18 -12.45 5.00
C LYS A 361 8.00 -12.47 3.71
N GLU A 362 8.31 -13.65 3.17
CA GLU A 362 9.03 -13.77 1.90
C GLU A 362 8.22 -13.23 0.73
N THR A 363 6.91 -13.45 0.73
CA THR A 363 6.01 -12.84 -0.25
C THR A 363 6.14 -11.31 -0.22
N LEU A 364 6.06 -10.72 0.96
CA LEU A 364 6.17 -9.27 1.10
C LEU A 364 7.59 -8.74 0.87
N ARG A 365 8.65 -9.55 1.08
CA ARG A 365 10.02 -9.19 0.68
C ARG A 365 10.12 -9.09 -0.85
N LYS A 366 9.67 -10.12 -1.55
CA LYS A 366 9.77 -10.19 -3.01
C LYS A 366 8.77 -9.26 -3.69
N TYR A 367 7.60 -9.07 -3.08
CA TYR A 367 6.50 -8.25 -3.59
C TYR A 367 6.01 -7.22 -2.56
N PRO A 368 6.83 -6.23 -2.16
CA PRO A 368 6.38 -5.17 -1.27
C PRO A 368 5.31 -4.35 -1.98
N ILE A 369 4.12 -4.31 -1.43
CA ILE A 369 2.96 -3.67 -2.07
C ILE A 369 3.20 -2.18 -2.33
N LEU A 370 3.87 -1.48 -1.40
CA LEU A 370 4.41 -0.14 -1.61
C LEU A 370 5.91 -0.25 -1.93
N THR A 371 6.28 0.15 -3.13
CA THR A 371 7.66 0.05 -3.63
C THR A 371 8.58 1.14 -3.10
N VAL A 372 7.99 2.21 -2.54
CA VAL A 372 8.69 3.38 -1.98
C VAL A 372 7.98 3.85 -0.71
N LEU A 373 8.75 4.27 0.30
CA LEU A 373 8.23 5.03 1.43
C LEU A 373 8.61 6.50 1.28
N ASN A 374 7.64 7.39 1.48
CA ASN A 374 7.84 8.84 1.38
C ASN A 374 7.94 9.48 2.76
N ARG A 375 8.87 10.44 2.88
CA ARG A 375 8.95 11.41 3.98
C ARG A 375 9.20 12.80 3.42
N GLN A 376 8.97 13.81 4.27
CA GLN A 376 9.28 15.20 3.94
C GLN A 376 10.10 15.81 5.07
N ALA A 377 11.18 16.51 4.71
CA ALA A 377 11.97 17.26 5.67
C ALA A 377 11.17 18.46 6.22
N MET A 378 10.98 18.51 7.52
CA MET A 378 10.23 19.59 8.20
C MET A 378 11.08 20.82 8.45
N GLU A 379 12.41 20.66 8.41
CA GLU A 379 13.42 21.68 8.57
C GLU A 379 14.62 21.38 7.65
N ASN A 380 15.61 22.27 7.59
CA ASN A 380 16.87 21.97 6.93
C ASN A 380 17.57 20.82 7.69
N TYR A 381 18.02 19.81 6.98
CA TYR A 381 18.61 18.62 7.60
C TYR A 381 19.91 18.23 6.91
N THR A 382 20.96 17.99 7.71
CA THR A 382 22.23 17.46 7.25
C THR A 382 22.35 15.99 7.64
N PHE A 383 22.53 15.12 6.66
CA PHE A 383 22.67 13.68 6.91
C PHE A 383 23.96 13.38 7.65
N LYS A 384 23.85 12.60 8.72
CA LYS A 384 24.97 12.26 9.60
C LYS A 384 26.08 11.54 8.83
N GLY A 385 27.34 11.93 9.10
CA GLY A 385 28.50 11.37 8.41
C GLY A 385 28.69 11.84 6.97
N THR A 386 27.84 12.76 6.48
CA THR A 386 27.93 13.32 5.14
C THR A 386 28.01 14.86 5.18
N LYS A 387 28.31 15.47 4.02
CA LYS A 387 28.21 16.93 3.81
C LYS A 387 26.88 17.31 3.14
N ILE A 388 25.96 16.35 2.99
CA ILE A 388 24.72 16.54 2.23
C ILE A 388 23.68 17.18 3.13
N THR A 389 23.26 18.38 2.75
CA THR A 389 22.19 19.13 3.42
C THR A 389 21.01 19.32 2.49
N ILE A 390 19.83 18.96 2.96
CA ILE A 390 18.56 19.19 2.25
C ILE A 390 17.75 20.31 2.90
N PRO A 391 17.10 21.18 2.12
CA PRO A 391 16.24 22.21 2.67
C PRO A 391 14.90 21.63 3.19
N LYS A 392 14.27 22.39 4.08
CA LYS A 392 12.89 22.17 4.48
C LYS A 392 11.99 21.96 3.26
N GLY A 393 11.06 21.01 3.36
CA GLY A 393 10.12 20.68 2.30
C GLY A 393 10.63 19.65 1.30
N THR A 394 11.91 19.28 1.33
CA THR A 394 12.46 18.24 0.44
C THR A 394 11.77 16.91 0.70
N ILE A 395 11.32 16.26 -0.38
CA ILE A 395 10.78 14.89 -0.32
C ILE A 395 11.94 13.91 -0.29
N VAL A 396 11.83 12.93 0.60
CA VAL A 396 12.80 11.84 0.79
C VAL A 396 12.11 10.51 0.49
N TRP A 397 12.72 9.73 -0.38
CA TRP A 397 12.26 8.38 -0.73
C TRP A 397 13.18 7.31 -0.15
N VAL A 398 12.56 6.24 0.37
CA VAL A 398 13.23 4.98 0.72
C VAL A 398 12.82 3.96 -0.33
N PRO A 399 13.74 3.43 -1.15
CA PRO A 399 13.46 2.56 -2.29
C PRO A 399 13.25 1.10 -1.84
N VAL A 400 12.13 0.80 -1.18
CA VAL A 400 11.84 -0.51 -0.57
C VAL A 400 12.03 -1.66 -1.55
N TYR A 401 11.52 -1.52 -2.78
CA TYR A 401 11.62 -2.57 -3.80
C TYR A 401 13.08 -2.82 -4.21
N GLY A 402 13.90 -1.77 -4.32
CA GLY A 402 15.34 -1.88 -4.60
C GLY A 402 16.08 -2.58 -3.47
N ILE A 403 15.89 -2.13 -2.23
CA ILE A 403 16.55 -2.69 -1.03
C ILE A 403 16.21 -4.18 -0.87
N GLN A 404 14.93 -4.54 -0.99
CA GLN A 404 14.47 -5.92 -0.81
C GLN A 404 14.84 -6.86 -1.97
N HIS A 405 15.36 -6.32 -3.09
CA HIS A 405 15.93 -7.06 -4.22
C HIS A 405 17.46 -6.88 -4.36
N ASP A 406 18.11 -6.35 -3.33
CA ASP A 406 19.57 -6.21 -3.34
C ASP A 406 20.24 -7.56 -3.06
N SER A 407 21.05 -8.03 -4.02
CA SER A 407 21.81 -9.28 -3.90
C SER A 407 22.86 -9.30 -2.78
N ASN A 408 23.30 -8.12 -2.31
CA ASN A 408 24.20 -8.01 -1.16
C ASN A 408 23.49 -8.21 0.18
N ILE A 409 22.15 -8.00 0.20
CA ILE A 409 21.30 -8.16 1.39
C ILE A 409 20.61 -9.53 1.36
N TYR A 410 20.10 -9.92 0.20
CA TYR A 410 19.40 -11.17 -0.05
C TYR A 410 20.07 -11.89 -1.21
N SER A 411 20.87 -12.93 -0.93
CA SER A 411 21.48 -13.75 -1.99
C SER A 411 20.41 -14.32 -2.90
N ASP A 412 20.59 -14.25 -4.23
CA ASP A 412 19.59 -14.65 -5.21
C ASP A 412 18.18 -14.09 -4.90
N PRO A 413 17.99 -12.76 -4.98
CA PRO A 413 16.76 -12.11 -4.49
C PRO A 413 15.52 -12.47 -5.30
N GLU A 414 15.67 -13.04 -6.50
CA GLU A 414 14.54 -13.48 -7.33
C GLU A 414 14.02 -14.87 -6.92
N LYS A 415 14.82 -15.67 -6.22
CA LYS A 415 14.38 -16.96 -5.66
C LYS A 415 13.43 -16.71 -4.50
N PHE A 416 12.27 -17.39 -4.53
CA PHE A 416 11.33 -17.41 -3.42
C PHE A 416 11.78 -18.44 -2.38
N ASP A 417 12.26 -17.98 -1.24
CA ASP A 417 12.83 -18.80 -0.20
C ASP A 417 12.38 -18.36 1.21
N PRO A 418 11.33 -19.00 1.75
CA PRO A 418 10.82 -18.67 3.09
C PRO A 418 11.84 -18.86 4.22
N GLU A 419 12.89 -19.68 4.02
CA GLU A 419 13.91 -19.92 5.06
C GLU A 419 14.80 -18.70 5.31
N ARG A 420 14.76 -17.68 4.44
CA ARG A 420 15.36 -16.35 4.69
C ARG A 420 14.81 -15.67 5.96
N PHE A 421 13.66 -16.13 6.44
CA PHE A 421 13.01 -15.61 7.65
C PHE A 421 13.18 -16.52 8.87
N ASN A 422 14.21 -17.39 8.85
CA ASN A 422 14.70 -18.05 10.07
C ASN A 422 15.27 -17.00 11.03
N GLU A 423 15.16 -17.25 12.33
CA GLU A 423 15.49 -16.28 13.38
C GLU A 423 16.96 -15.80 13.30
N ASP A 424 17.89 -16.72 13.05
CA ASP A 424 19.31 -16.43 12.84
C ASP A 424 19.58 -15.58 11.59
N ALA A 425 18.94 -15.92 10.47
CA ALA A 425 19.06 -15.15 9.23
C ALA A 425 18.47 -13.74 9.35
N VAL A 426 17.39 -13.57 10.10
CA VAL A 426 16.79 -12.25 10.39
C VAL A 426 17.72 -11.44 11.31
N ALA A 427 18.27 -12.07 12.36
CA ALA A 427 19.19 -11.42 13.30
C ALA A 427 20.49 -10.92 12.65
N ALA A 428 20.97 -11.61 11.61
CA ALA A 428 22.18 -11.25 10.88
C ALA A 428 21.99 -10.08 9.92
N ARG A 429 20.76 -9.72 9.54
CA ARG A 429 20.47 -8.65 8.59
C ARG A 429 20.23 -7.30 9.28
N HIS A 430 20.57 -6.23 8.59
CA HIS A 430 20.25 -4.88 9.05
C HIS A 430 18.71 -4.70 9.19
N PRO A 431 18.19 -4.12 10.28
CA PRO A 431 16.72 -3.97 10.49
C PRO A 431 16.01 -3.26 9.32
N MET A 432 16.66 -2.27 8.69
CA MET A 432 16.08 -1.53 7.56
C MET A 432 16.13 -2.28 6.23
N SER A 433 16.58 -3.52 6.20
CA SER A 433 16.55 -4.36 4.99
C SER A 433 15.16 -4.89 4.64
N TYR A 434 14.21 -4.92 5.58
CA TYR A 434 12.84 -5.39 5.40
C TYR A 434 11.84 -4.32 5.84
N LEU A 435 11.21 -3.64 4.88
CA LEU A 435 10.40 -2.45 5.11
C LEU A 435 8.98 -2.56 4.55
N SER A 436 8.47 -3.77 4.36
CA SER A 436 7.15 -4.00 3.73
C SER A 436 5.98 -3.34 4.46
N PHE A 437 6.09 -3.14 5.77
CA PHE A 437 5.14 -2.36 6.58
C PHE A 437 5.71 -1.00 7.01
N GLY A 438 6.87 -0.61 6.47
CA GLY A 438 7.62 0.55 6.96
C GLY A 438 8.18 0.33 8.35
N ASP A 439 8.78 1.39 8.92
CA ASP A 439 9.29 1.37 10.30
C ASP A 439 9.11 2.75 10.97
N GLY A 440 9.39 2.80 12.28
CA GLY A 440 9.24 3.98 13.11
C GLY A 440 7.77 4.33 13.44
N PRO A 441 7.52 5.51 14.02
CA PRO A 441 6.19 5.89 14.50
C PRO A 441 5.12 5.97 13.41
N ARG A 442 5.51 6.13 12.14
CA ARG A 442 4.61 6.21 10.99
C ARG A 442 4.57 4.93 10.15
N ASN A 443 4.90 3.80 10.74
CA ASN A 443 4.73 2.47 10.17
C ASN A 443 3.24 2.14 9.91
N CYS A 444 2.97 1.02 9.25
CA CYS A 444 1.60 0.56 9.01
C CYS A 444 0.87 0.29 10.33
N ILE A 445 -0.26 0.98 10.56
CA ILE A 445 -1.10 0.80 11.75
C ILE A 445 -1.80 -0.56 11.73
N GLY A 446 -2.19 -1.02 10.53
CA GLY A 446 -2.91 -2.27 10.31
C GLY A 446 -2.00 -3.49 10.07
N ALA A 447 -0.68 -3.43 10.33
CA ALA A 447 0.24 -4.53 10.01
C ALA A 447 -0.19 -5.88 10.63
N ARG A 448 -0.66 -5.87 11.89
CA ARG A 448 -1.17 -7.08 12.55
C ARG A 448 -2.46 -7.58 11.89
N PHE A 449 -3.39 -6.68 11.58
CA PHE A 449 -4.64 -7.02 10.91
C PHE A 449 -4.38 -7.63 9.53
N ALA A 450 -3.53 -6.99 8.72
CA ALA A 450 -3.13 -7.49 7.40
C ALA A 450 -2.47 -8.87 7.47
N ASN A 451 -1.62 -9.10 8.48
CA ASN A 451 -0.97 -10.39 8.72
C ASN A 451 -2.02 -11.49 8.97
N TYR A 452 -2.96 -11.28 9.90
CA TYR A 452 -3.98 -12.28 10.20
C TYR A 452 -4.96 -12.48 9.05
N GLN A 453 -5.47 -11.41 8.45
CA GLN A 453 -6.38 -11.50 7.32
C GLN A 453 -5.77 -12.28 6.14
N SER A 454 -4.52 -11.96 5.78
CA SER A 454 -3.84 -12.63 4.67
C SER A 454 -3.52 -14.10 4.98
N LYS A 455 -3.07 -14.40 6.19
CA LYS A 455 -2.77 -15.78 6.61
C LYS A 455 -4.03 -16.63 6.72
N VAL A 456 -5.12 -16.10 7.25
CA VAL A 456 -6.42 -16.81 7.26
C VAL A 456 -6.87 -17.09 5.83
N GLY A 457 -6.80 -16.12 4.93
CA GLY A 457 -7.14 -16.32 3.51
C GLY A 457 -6.29 -17.41 2.86
N LEU A 458 -4.96 -17.39 3.04
CA LEU A 458 -4.04 -18.40 2.52
C LEU A 458 -4.32 -19.77 3.13
N ALA A 459 -4.47 -19.86 4.44
CA ALA A 459 -4.75 -21.14 5.13
C ALA A 459 -6.06 -21.74 4.66
N THR A 460 -7.12 -20.93 4.50
CA THR A 460 -8.43 -21.40 4.00
C THR A 460 -8.34 -21.93 2.58
N ILE A 461 -7.62 -21.22 1.68
CA ILE A 461 -7.46 -21.68 0.29
C ILE A 461 -6.67 -23.01 0.26
N LEU A 462 -5.52 -23.06 0.97
CA LEU A 462 -4.57 -24.16 0.87
C LEU A 462 -4.93 -25.40 1.72
N HIS A 463 -5.84 -25.29 2.67
CA HIS A 463 -6.31 -26.41 3.47
C HIS A 463 -6.89 -27.53 2.58
N ASN A 464 -7.89 -27.19 1.79
CA ASN A 464 -8.61 -28.15 0.95
C ASN A 464 -8.29 -28.07 -0.54
N HIS A 465 -7.48 -27.10 -0.97
CA HIS A 465 -7.16 -26.90 -2.37
C HIS A 465 -5.66 -26.79 -2.61
N LYS A 466 -5.28 -27.08 -3.84
CA LYS A 466 -3.95 -26.93 -4.40
C LYS A 466 -3.99 -25.90 -5.51
N VAL A 467 -2.92 -25.13 -5.64
CA VAL A 467 -2.75 -24.15 -6.72
C VAL A 467 -1.63 -24.57 -7.65
N ASP A 468 -1.88 -24.47 -8.94
CA ASP A 468 -0.92 -24.79 -9.99
C ASP A 468 -0.89 -23.66 -11.04
N VAL A 469 0.22 -23.53 -11.73
CA VAL A 469 0.31 -22.67 -12.91
C VAL A 469 -0.60 -23.19 -14.04
N CYS A 470 -1.05 -22.27 -14.90
CA CYS A 470 -1.85 -22.62 -16.07
C CYS A 470 -1.37 -21.80 -17.28
N GLU A 471 -1.93 -22.07 -18.45
CA GLU A 471 -1.56 -21.37 -19.71
C GLU A 471 -1.72 -19.83 -19.62
N LYS A 472 -2.60 -19.34 -18.73
CA LYS A 472 -2.83 -17.90 -18.51
C LYS A 472 -1.89 -17.30 -17.46
N THR A 473 -1.11 -18.12 -16.75
CA THR A 473 -0.16 -17.64 -15.75
C THR A 473 1.03 -16.99 -16.44
N LYS A 474 1.23 -15.70 -16.20
CA LYS A 474 2.38 -14.96 -16.76
C LYS A 474 3.63 -15.24 -15.91
N ILE A 475 4.63 -15.86 -16.50
CA ILE A 475 5.96 -16.11 -15.93
C ILE A 475 7.00 -15.69 -16.99
N PRO A 476 8.00 -14.86 -16.64
CA PRO A 476 8.27 -14.28 -15.31
C PRO A 476 7.28 -13.22 -14.88
N TYR A 477 7.37 -12.81 -13.59
CA TYR A 477 6.56 -11.72 -13.02
C TYR A 477 6.90 -10.39 -13.69
N GLU A 478 5.88 -9.72 -14.22
CA GLU A 478 6.01 -8.38 -14.78
C GLU A 478 5.09 -7.42 -13.99
N PRO A 479 5.65 -6.38 -13.34
CA PRO A 479 4.83 -5.38 -12.66
C PRO A 479 3.90 -4.65 -13.63
N ASP A 480 2.66 -4.41 -13.21
CA ASP A 480 1.69 -3.64 -13.98
C ASP A 480 2.14 -2.17 -14.05
N LYS A 481 2.23 -1.66 -15.28
CA LYS A 481 2.71 -0.30 -15.59
C LYS A 481 1.71 0.79 -15.23
N GLU A 482 0.46 0.45 -15.03
CA GLU A 482 -0.62 1.39 -14.73
C GLU A 482 -0.99 1.39 -13.25
N ALA A 483 -0.61 0.35 -12.50
CA ALA A 483 -0.97 0.22 -11.11
C ALA A 483 -0.08 1.07 -10.19
N PHE A 484 -0.72 1.73 -9.21
CA PHE A 484 -0.01 2.44 -8.15
C PHE A 484 0.65 1.48 -7.14
N LEU A 485 -0.03 0.39 -6.82
CA LEU A 485 0.47 -0.69 -5.96
C LEU A 485 1.17 -1.74 -6.82
N LEU A 486 2.13 -2.46 -6.24
CA LEU A 486 2.80 -3.55 -6.95
C LEU A 486 1.80 -4.70 -7.21
N THR A 487 1.48 -4.90 -8.47
CA THR A 487 0.59 -5.97 -8.96
C THR A 487 1.14 -6.56 -10.24
N LEU A 488 0.76 -7.81 -10.55
CA LEU A 488 1.14 -8.50 -11.79
C LEU A 488 0.32 -7.98 -12.98
N ALA A 489 0.99 -7.67 -14.07
CA ALA A 489 0.35 -7.30 -15.33
C ALA A 489 -0.54 -8.44 -15.86
N GLY A 490 -1.84 -8.16 -16.01
CA GLY A 490 -2.83 -9.15 -16.48
C GLY A 490 -3.39 -10.06 -15.39
N GLY A 491 -3.07 -9.80 -14.11
CA GLY A 491 -3.61 -10.53 -12.96
C GLY A 491 -2.90 -11.87 -12.69
N VAL A 492 -3.27 -12.49 -11.57
CA VAL A 492 -2.71 -13.77 -11.12
C VAL A 492 -3.70 -14.90 -11.45
N ASN A 493 -3.58 -15.45 -12.65
CA ASN A 493 -4.42 -16.57 -13.09
C ASN A 493 -3.78 -17.90 -12.74
N LEU A 494 -4.44 -18.69 -11.88
CA LEU A 494 -3.95 -20.00 -11.44
C LEU A 494 -5.05 -21.06 -11.58
N LYS A 495 -4.62 -22.31 -11.71
CA LYS A 495 -5.51 -23.45 -11.63
C LYS A 495 -5.66 -23.84 -10.15
N ILE A 496 -6.92 -23.89 -9.68
CA ILE A 496 -7.26 -24.35 -8.33
C ILE A 496 -7.95 -25.70 -8.44
N THR A 497 -7.44 -26.69 -7.72
CA THR A 497 -7.98 -28.05 -7.70
C THR A 497 -8.17 -28.51 -6.25
N LYS A 498 -9.13 -29.42 -6.05
CA LYS A 498 -9.27 -30.06 -4.74
C LYS A 498 -8.01 -30.86 -4.44
N ALA A 499 -7.45 -30.66 -3.27
CA ALA A 499 -6.31 -31.46 -2.86
C ALA A 499 -6.75 -32.88 -2.49
N GLN A 500 -5.99 -33.88 -2.90
CA GLN A 500 -6.16 -35.22 -2.38
C GLN A 500 -5.72 -35.25 -0.91
N CYS A 501 -6.52 -35.88 -0.07
CA CYS A 501 -6.21 -36.12 1.34
C CYS A 501 -4.96 -36.96 1.50
#